data_8ede01b55c670dbc708cbd1bf20d18e8
#
_entry.id   8ede01b55c670dbc708cbd1bf20d18e8
#
_cell.length_a   1.000
_cell.length_b   1.000
_cell.length_c   1.000
_cell.angle_alpha   90.00
_cell.angle_beta   90.00
_cell.angle_gamma   90.00
#
_symmetry.space_group_name_H-M   'P 1'
#
loop_
_entity.id
_entity.type
_entity.pdbx_description
1 polymer ?
#
loop_
_entity_poly.entity_id
_entity_poly.type
_entity_poly.pdbx_seq_one_letter_code
_entity_poly.pdbx_strand_id
1 'polypeptide(L)'
;FKSLDDPLPEQLTEMEMFIMVSMGDSLELLASWEWIPRNSEMLQHCTGVIKMSPDQDDIYFAHDSWTDYRCLHAIAVKYYLPAADFSSPYVSLSTSMGLLSSVDDFFINGAGLMVFETTFTLQNRTLYTDYCHPRLVLNWMRTLLAMFTATNVTEWEDQFLNYNSGTYNNDYFVVDTKKLRRKGRERPMKDLIHVIAQLPGP
;
A
#
# COMPACT_ATOMS: atom_id res chain seq x y z
N PHE A 1 -25.54 -13.89 7.25
CA PHE A 1 -25.35 -13.99 5.80
C PHE A 1 -26.62 -13.43 5.15
N LYS A 2 -26.51 -12.30 4.40
CA LYS A 2 -27.54 -11.95 3.45
C LYS A 2 -27.62 -13.05 2.39
N SER A 3 -28.84 -13.43 2.02
CA SER A 3 -29.05 -14.34 0.90
C SER A 3 -28.47 -13.73 -0.37
N LEU A 4 -27.98 -14.58 -1.29
CA LEU A 4 -27.58 -14.13 -2.62
C LEU A 4 -28.74 -13.50 -3.42
N ASP A 5 -29.98 -13.68 -2.95
CA ASP A 5 -31.20 -13.14 -3.53
C ASP A 5 -31.59 -11.76 -2.93
N ASP A 6 -30.89 -11.29 -1.89
CA ASP A 6 -31.12 -9.92 -1.40
C ASP A 6 -30.66 -8.93 -2.47
N PRO A 7 -31.49 -7.95 -2.86
CA PRO A 7 -31.09 -6.94 -3.82
C PRO A 7 -29.87 -6.20 -3.27
N LEU A 8 -28.81 -6.08 -4.08
CA LEU A 8 -27.71 -5.19 -3.79
C LEU A 8 -28.26 -3.78 -3.59
N PRO A 9 -27.72 -2.97 -2.67
CA PRO A 9 -28.08 -1.57 -2.57
C PRO A 9 -27.89 -0.95 -3.96
N GLU A 10 -28.91 -0.25 -4.44
CA GLU A 10 -28.90 0.30 -5.82
C GLU A 10 -27.74 1.28 -6.04
N GLN A 11 -27.25 1.92 -4.99
CA GLN A 11 -26.06 2.80 -5.03
C GLN A 11 -25.39 2.84 -3.66
N LEU A 12 -24.05 2.84 -3.65
CA LEU A 12 -23.26 3.16 -2.48
C LEU A 12 -23.21 4.68 -2.30
N THR A 13 -23.34 5.15 -1.07
CA THR A 13 -23.12 6.55 -0.72
C THR A 13 -21.63 6.89 -0.83
N GLU A 14 -21.30 8.17 -1.00
CA GLU A 14 -19.89 8.65 -0.99
C GLU A 14 -19.15 8.24 0.29
N MET A 15 -19.84 8.27 1.44
CA MET A 15 -19.26 7.87 2.72
C MET A 15 -18.93 6.36 2.75
N GLU A 16 -19.82 5.51 2.26
CA GLU A 16 -19.57 4.06 2.19
C GLU A 16 -18.40 3.76 1.26
N MET A 17 -18.32 4.43 0.12
CA MET A 17 -17.17 4.31 -0.79
C MET A 17 -15.88 4.78 -0.13
N PHE A 18 -15.91 5.90 0.59
CA PHE A 18 -14.74 6.40 1.32
C PHE A 18 -14.27 5.41 2.41
N ILE A 19 -15.19 4.83 3.18
CA ILE A 19 -14.87 3.80 4.19
C ILE A 19 -14.25 2.57 3.52
N MET A 20 -14.79 2.12 2.41
CA MET A 20 -14.25 0.96 1.67
C MET A 20 -12.83 1.20 1.19
N VAL A 21 -12.57 2.36 0.61
CA VAL A 21 -11.22 2.74 0.14
C VAL A 21 -10.24 2.91 1.30
N SER A 22 -10.73 3.35 2.46
CA SER A 22 -9.93 3.59 3.67
C SER A 22 -9.88 2.37 4.61
N MET A 23 -10.19 1.17 4.14
CA MET A 23 -10.38 -0.01 5.01
C MET A 23 -9.15 -0.31 5.86
N GLY A 24 -7.93 -0.28 5.31
CA GLY A 24 -6.70 -0.51 6.06
C GLY A 24 -6.53 0.50 7.21
N ASP A 25 -6.64 1.79 6.90
CA ASP A 25 -6.56 2.86 7.91
C ASP A 25 -7.66 2.71 8.98
N SER A 26 -8.89 2.42 8.58
CA SER A 26 -10.05 2.33 9.47
C SER A 26 -9.98 1.11 10.39
N LEU A 27 -9.57 -0.05 9.89
CA LEU A 27 -9.46 -1.27 10.69
C LEU A 27 -8.43 -1.11 11.81
N GLU A 28 -7.29 -0.49 11.54
CA GLU A 28 -6.28 -0.26 12.55
C GLU A 28 -6.73 0.73 13.62
N LEU A 29 -7.44 1.79 13.25
CA LEU A 29 -8.05 2.71 14.21
C LEU A 29 -9.09 2.01 15.09
N LEU A 30 -9.97 1.20 14.50
CA LEU A 30 -10.97 0.43 15.26
C LEU A 30 -10.31 -0.54 16.24
N ALA A 31 -9.22 -1.20 15.85
CA ALA A 31 -8.44 -2.06 16.71
C ALA A 31 -7.71 -1.29 17.81
N SER A 32 -7.19 -0.09 17.50
CA SER A 32 -6.49 0.77 18.47
C SER A 32 -7.42 1.30 19.54
N TRP A 33 -8.67 1.59 19.20
CA TRP A 33 -9.72 2.05 20.11
C TRP A 33 -10.48 0.92 20.81
N GLU A 34 -10.04 -0.34 20.65
CA GLU A 34 -10.65 -1.53 21.25
C GLU A 34 -12.09 -1.81 20.80
N TRP A 35 -12.53 -1.23 19.69
CA TRP A 35 -13.86 -1.48 19.12
C TRP A 35 -13.94 -2.85 18.43
N ILE A 36 -12.79 -3.38 18.03
CA ILE A 36 -12.65 -4.76 17.55
C ILE A 36 -11.60 -5.50 18.39
N PRO A 37 -11.72 -6.82 18.58
CA PRO A 37 -10.74 -7.60 19.32
C PRO A 37 -9.35 -7.50 18.69
N ARG A 38 -8.30 -7.42 19.53
CA ARG A 38 -6.89 -7.37 19.10
C ARG A 38 -6.44 -8.55 18.25
N ASN A 39 -7.06 -9.70 18.48
CA ASN A 39 -6.78 -10.97 17.80
C ASN A 39 -7.81 -11.22 16.69
N SER A 40 -8.51 -10.19 16.24
CA SER A 40 -9.47 -10.38 15.17
C SER A 40 -8.71 -10.78 13.89
N GLU A 41 -9.23 -11.78 13.21
CA GLU A 41 -8.76 -12.19 11.88
C GLU A 41 -8.91 -11.07 10.83
N MET A 42 -9.50 -9.95 11.23
CA MET A 42 -9.58 -8.72 10.43
C MET A 42 -8.24 -7.95 10.38
N LEU A 43 -7.32 -8.19 11.31
CA LEU A 43 -5.96 -7.66 11.24
C LEU A 43 -5.18 -8.54 10.28
N GLN A 44 -4.87 -7.99 9.15
CA GLN A 44 -4.23 -8.69 8.05
C GLN A 44 -2.73 -8.81 8.27
N HIS A 45 -2.16 -9.87 7.70
CA HIS A 45 -0.73 -10.07 7.61
C HIS A 45 -0.39 -10.42 6.16
N CYS A 46 0.83 -10.20 5.76
CA CYS A 46 1.26 -10.43 4.40
C CYS A 46 2.61 -11.13 4.36
N THR A 47 2.94 -11.71 3.21
CA THR A 47 4.29 -12.16 2.92
C THR A 47 4.77 -11.51 1.63
N GLY A 48 5.89 -10.81 1.70
CA GLY A 48 6.55 -10.26 0.53
C GLY A 48 7.83 -11.01 0.17
N VAL A 49 8.10 -11.19 -1.11
CA VAL A 49 9.32 -11.81 -1.61
C VAL A 49 9.97 -10.92 -2.65
N ILE A 50 11.26 -10.61 -2.42
CA ILE A 50 12.13 -9.99 -3.40
C ILE A 50 13.30 -10.93 -3.64
N LYS A 51 13.48 -11.38 -4.87
CA LYS A 51 14.54 -12.31 -5.24
C LYS A 51 15.20 -11.88 -6.53
N MET A 52 16.52 -11.74 -6.50
CA MET A 52 17.29 -11.50 -7.72
C MET A 52 17.48 -12.77 -8.52
N SER A 53 17.52 -12.64 -9.84
CA SER A 53 17.97 -13.73 -10.72
C SER A 53 19.44 -14.09 -10.45
N PRO A 54 19.87 -15.33 -10.75
CA PRO A 54 21.26 -15.75 -10.52
C PRO A 54 22.31 -14.91 -11.24
N ASP A 55 21.97 -14.37 -12.40
CA ASP A 55 22.81 -13.46 -13.22
C ASP A 55 22.70 -11.98 -12.79
N GLN A 56 21.80 -11.68 -11.83
CA GLN A 56 21.53 -10.34 -11.31
C GLN A 56 21.00 -9.34 -12.36
N ASP A 57 20.48 -9.83 -13.46
CA ASP A 57 19.92 -9.00 -14.54
C ASP A 57 18.43 -8.75 -14.36
N ASP A 58 17.77 -9.51 -13.47
CA ASP A 58 16.33 -9.43 -13.21
C ASP A 58 15.99 -9.56 -11.72
N ILE A 59 14.77 -9.17 -11.35
CA ILE A 59 14.25 -9.24 -9.99
C ILE A 59 12.84 -9.84 -10.00
N TYR A 60 12.62 -10.84 -9.15
CA TYR A 60 11.31 -11.40 -8.87
C TYR A 60 10.73 -10.68 -7.66
N PHE A 61 9.51 -10.24 -7.80
CA PHE A 61 8.80 -9.45 -6.83
C PHE A 61 7.39 -10.03 -6.66
N ALA A 62 7.05 -10.48 -5.47
CA ALA A 62 5.79 -11.13 -5.18
C ALA A 62 5.25 -10.73 -3.81
N HIS A 63 3.95 -10.72 -3.70
CA HIS A 63 3.21 -10.42 -2.49
C HIS A 63 2.06 -11.42 -2.31
N ASP A 64 1.79 -11.80 -1.07
CA ASP A 64 0.73 -12.70 -0.67
C ASP A 64 0.02 -12.14 0.57
N SER A 65 -1.27 -11.85 0.46
CA SER A 65 -2.08 -11.29 1.54
C SER A 65 -2.74 -12.40 2.35
N TRP A 66 -2.54 -12.38 3.65
CA TRP A 66 -3.18 -13.30 4.59
C TRP A 66 -4.46 -12.66 5.11
N THR A 67 -5.55 -12.95 4.48
CA THR A 67 -6.84 -12.33 4.77
C THR A 67 -8.00 -13.30 4.53
N ASP A 68 -9.23 -12.83 4.76
CA ASP A 68 -10.45 -13.60 4.51
C ASP A 68 -10.60 -13.91 3.02
N TYR A 69 -11.04 -15.13 2.69
CA TYR A 69 -11.30 -15.57 1.31
C TYR A 69 -12.29 -14.68 0.55
N ARG A 70 -13.12 -13.92 1.23
CA ARG A 70 -14.00 -12.91 0.61
C ARG A 70 -13.23 -11.78 -0.07
N CYS A 71 -11.96 -11.59 0.27
CA CYS A 71 -11.07 -10.61 -0.35
C CYS A 71 -10.43 -11.10 -1.66
N LEU A 72 -10.66 -12.34 -2.10
CA LEU A 72 -10.17 -12.92 -3.36
C LEU A 72 -10.73 -12.25 -4.64
N HIS A 73 -11.47 -11.16 -4.51
CA HIS A 73 -11.97 -10.38 -5.64
C HIS A 73 -10.99 -9.33 -6.16
N ALA A 74 -9.77 -9.29 -5.60
CA ALA A 74 -8.73 -8.38 -6.07
C ALA A 74 -8.30 -8.76 -7.50
N ILE A 75 -8.15 -7.74 -8.33
CA ILE A 75 -7.68 -7.83 -9.71
C ILE A 75 -6.53 -6.85 -9.92
N ALA A 76 -5.67 -7.10 -10.89
CA ALA A 76 -4.69 -6.12 -11.31
C ALA A 76 -5.37 -5.03 -12.14
N VAL A 77 -5.43 -3.82 -11.61
CA VAL A 77 -6.00 -2.64 -12.28
C VAL A 77 -4.87 -1.69 -12.66
N LYS A 78 -5.00 -1.06 -13.81
CA LYS A 78 -4.06 -0.05 -14.27
C LYS A 78 -4.78 1.27 -14.48
N TYR A 79 -4.43 2.26 -13.66
CA TYR A 79 -5.00 3.60 -13.75
C TYR A 79 -4.07 4.52 -14.53
N TYR A 80 -4.62 5.16 -15.53
CA TYR A 80 -4.00 6.25 -16.28
C TYR A 80 -4.67 7.56 -15.86
N LEU A 81 -4.00 8.36 -15.05
CA LEU A 81 -4.50 9.64 -14.58
C LEU A 81 -3.66 10.75 -15.20
N PRO A 82 -4.16 11.46 -16.21
CA PRO A 82 -3.43 12.55 -16.85
C PRO A 82 -3.49 13.80 -15.96
N ALA A 83 -2.46 14.00 -15.15
CA ALA A 83 -2.26 15.23 -14.40
C ALA A 83 -0.86 15.79 -14.70
N ALA A 84 -0.74 17.13 -14.79
CA ALA A 84 0.50 17.78 -15.18
C ALA A 84 1.66 17.50 -14.21
N ASP A 85 1.34 17.28 -12.94
CA ASP A 85 2.31 17.07 -11.88
C ASP A 85 2.67 15.58 -11.64
N PHE A 86 2.09 14.67 -12.42
CA PHE A 86 2.38 13.25 -12.30
C PHE A 86 3.58 12.85 -13.15
N SER A 87 4.61 12.32 -12.48
CA SER A 87 5.84 11.82 -13.12
C SER A 87 5.66 10.42 -13.71
N SER A 88 4.69 9.66 -13.20
CA SER A 88 4.34 8.36 -13.74
C SER A 88 3.08 8.44 -14.60
N PRO A 89 3.09 7.91 -15.84
CA PRO A 89 1.92 7.92 -16.72
C PRO A 89 0.80 6.97 -16.24
N TYR A 90 1.13 6.03 -15.37
CA TYR A 90 0.16 5.08 -14.80
C TYR A 90 0.64 4.50 -13.48
N VAL A 91 -0.32 4.00 -12.70
CA VAL A 91 -0.09 3.10 -11.57
C VAL A 91 -0.91 1.84 -11.79
N SER A 92 -0.27 0.68 -11.68
CA SER A 92 -0.94 -0.62 -11.62
C SER A 92 -0.93 -1.10 -10.18
N LEU A 93 -2.07 -1.55 -9.69
CA LEU A 93 -2.22 -2.05 -8.31
C LEU A 93 -3.17 -3.24 -8.27
N SER A 94 -3.04 -4.06 -7.23
CA SER A 94 -4.02 -5.07 -6.88
C SER A 94 -5.14 -4.42 -6.10
N THR A 95 -6.37 -4.47 -6.62
CA THR A 95 -7.55 -3.88 -5.97
C THR A 95 -8.84 -4.45 -6.53
N SER A 96 -9.97 -4.08 -5.96
CA SER A 96 -11.28 -4.35 -6.56
C SER A 96 -11.64 -3.27 -7.58
N MET A 97 -12.45 -3.64 -8.58
CA MET A 97 -12.86 -2.72 -9.64
C MET A 97 -13.51 -1.45 -9.07
N GLY A 98 -13.01 -0.29 -9.50
CA GLY A 98 -13.51 1.02 -9.08
C GLY A 98 -12.90 1.56 -7.79
N LEU A 99 -12.09 0.79 -7.06
CA LEU A 99 -11.40 1.24 -5.86
C LEU A 99 -9.98 1.69 -6.18
N LEU A 100 -9.52 2.72 -5.46
CA LEU A 100 -8.17 3.29 -5.59
C LEU A 100 -7.17 2.70 -4.61
N SER A 101 -7.61 1.83 -3.73
CA SER A 101 -6.80 1.16 -2.72
C SER A 101 -7.38 -0.21 -2.41
N SER A 102 -6.56 -1.06 -1.85
CA SER A 102 -6.95 -2.34 -1.26
C SER A 102 -6.08 -2.57 -0.03
N VAL A 103 -6.33 -3.65 0.67
CA VAL A 103 -5.44 -4.17 1.71
C VAL A 103 -4.50 -5.24 1.16
N ASP A 104 -4.39 -5.33 -0.16
CA ASP A 104 -3.52 -6.26 -0.89
C ASP A 104 -2.21 -5.58 -1.35
N ASP A 105 -2.11 -4.32 -1.22
CA ASP A 105 -1.00 -3.36 -1.34
C ASP A 105 0.21 -3.81 -2.17
N PHE A 106 -0.04 -4.08 -3.45
CA PHE A 106 0.95 -4.38 -4.47
C PHE A 106 0.83 -3.38 -5.60
N PHE A 107 1.89 -2.58 -5.82
CA PHE A 107 1.89 -1.47 -6.76
C PHE A 107 3.06 -1.53 -7.73
N ILE A 108 2.82 -1.12 -8.98
CA ILE A 108 3.84 -0.90 -10.00
C ILE A 108 3.52 0.41 -10.70
N ASN A 109 4.51 1.29 -10.86
CA ASN A 109 4.32 2.54 -11.61
C ASN A 109 5.09 2.55 -12.94
N GLY A 110 4.69 3.47 -13.82
CA GLY A 110 5.32 3.65 -15.13
C GLY A 110 6.72 4.26 -15.08
N ALA A 111 7.16 4.78 -13.93
CA ALA A 111 8.52 5.28 -13.70
C ALA A 111 9.50 4.17 -13.27
N GLY A 112 9.03 2.92 -13.12
CA GLY A 112 9.84 1.74 -12.80
C GLY A 112 10.02 1.49 -11.31
N LEU A 113 9.10 1.99 -10.47
CA LEU A 113 9.02 1.61 -9.06
C LEU A 113 8.03 0.47 -8.87
N MET A 114 8.39 -0.46 -7.98
CA MET A 114 7.53 -1.54 -7.49
C MET A 114 7.46 -1.42 -5.97
N VAL A 115 6.24 -1.51 -5.42
CA VAL A 115 6.01 -1.36 -3.98
C VAL A 115 5.05 -2.44 -3.50
N PHE A 116 5.36 -3.05 -2.37
CA PHE A 116 4.42 -3.81 -1.56
C PHE A 116 4.66 -3.51 -0.08
N GLU A 117 3.72 -3.89 0.75
CA GLU A 117 3.85 -3.80 2.20
C GLU A 117 3.70 -5.16 2.88
N THR A 118 4.06 -5.21 4.15
CA THR A 118 3.69 -6.26 5.09
C THR A 118 3.29 -5.65 6.42
N THR A 119 2.10 -5.98 6.90
CA THR A 119 1.54 -5.38 8.11
C THR A 119 2.24 -5.90 9.36
N PHE A 120 2.52 -5.01 10.30
CA PHE A 120 2.97 -5.38 11.64
C PHE A 120 2.05 -4.82 12.73
N THR A 121 2.05 -5.46 13.89
CA THR A 121 1.25 -5.02 15.02
C THR A 121 2.03 -4.02 15.88
N LEU A 122 1.50 -2.82 16.03
CA LEU A 122 2.08 -1.79 16.89
C LEU A 122 1.90 -2.17 18.37
N GLN A 123 3.03 -2.39 19.05
CA GLN A 123 3.03 -2.79 20.47
C GLN A 123 2.71 -1.61 21.40
N ASN A 124 3.26 -0.43 21.13
CA ASN A 124 3.00 0.76 21.91
C ASN A 124 1.78 1.53 21.38
N ARG A 125 0.65 1.33 22.05
CA ARG A 125 -0.62 1.94 21.65
C ARG A 125 -0.75 3.42 21.96
N THR A 126 0.09 3.96 22.86
CA THR A 126 0.05 5.41 23.14
C THR A 126 0.40 6.22 21.89
N LEU A 127 1.14 5.63 20.96
CA LEU A 127 1.47 6.28 19.69
C LEU A 127 0.22 6.65 18.87
N TYR A 128 -0.86 5.87 18.95
CA TYR A 128 -2.10 6.24 18.27
C TYR A 128 -2.75 7.47 18.89
N THR A 129 -2.80 7.53 20.23
CA THR A 129 -3.36 8.68 20.96
C THR A 129 -2.54 9.94 20.78
N ASP A 130 -1.22 9.79 20.70
CA ASP A 130 -0.29 10.92 20.68
C ASP A 130 -0.12 11.52 19.28
N TYR A 131 -0.20 10.68 18.24
CA TYR A 131 0.21 11.08 16.89
C TYR A 131 -0.86 10.90 15.80
N CYS A 132 -1.90 10.05 15.98
CA CYS A 132 -2.97 9.99 15.00
C CYS A 132 -3.85 11.23 15.11
N HIS A 133 -3.88 12.04 14.03
CA HIS A 133 -4.55 13.32 14.04
C HIS A 133 -5.41 13.49 12.76
N PRO A 134 -6.65 14.00 12.85
CA PRO A 134 -7.57 14.11 11.71
C PRO A 134 -7.12 15.07 10.59
N ARG A 135 -6.05 15.84 10.80
CA ARG A 135 -5.47 16.74 9.78
C ARG A 135 -4.35 16.06 8.96
N LEU A 136 -4.07 14.80 9.23
CA LEU A 136 -3.04 14.03 8.54
C LEU A 136 -3.67 13.28 7.35
N VAL A 137 -2.84 12.87 6.40
CA VAL A 137 -3.30 12.23 5.17
C VAL A 137 -3.29 10.72 5.34
N LEU A 138 -4.40 10.06 5.05
CA LEU A 138 -4.54 8.61 5.15
C LEU A 138 -3.49 7.87 4.33
N ASN A 139 -3.11 6.70 4.78
CA ASN A 139 -2.06 5.89 4.17
C ASN A 139 -2.30 5.65 2.68
N TRP A 140 -3.50 5.19 2.29
CA TRP A 140 -3.79 4.89 0.89
C TRP A 140 -3.63 6.10 -0.04
N MET A 141 -3.97 7.31 0.43
CA MET A 141 -3.80 8.55 -0.34
C MET A 141 -2.33 8.86 -0.55
N ARG A 142 -1.51 8.73 0.50
CA ARG A 142 -0.06 9.00 0.45
C ARG A 142 0.65 8.00 -0.45
N THR A 143 0.32 6.71 -0.31
CA THR A 143 0.87 5.64 -1.14
C THR A 143 0.57 5.90 -2.61
N LEU A 144 -0.69 6.17 -2.94
CA LEU A 144 -1.10 6.40 -4.32
C LEU A 144 -0.47 7.67 -4.91
N LEU A 145 -0.43 8.76 -4.13
CA LEU A 145 0.23 9.99 -4.55
C LEU A 145 1.72 9.76 -4.83
N ALA A 146 2.43 9.11 -3.91
CA ALA A 146 3.85 8.78 -4.10
C ALA A 146 4.06 7.88 -5.33
N MET A 147 3.15 6.94 -5.61
CA MET A 147 3.22 6.10 -6.82
C MET A 147 3.03 6.90 -8.12
N PHE A 148 2.21 7.95 -8.15
CA PHE A 148 2.04 8.78 -9.34
C PHE A 148 3.14 9.82 -9.52
N THR A 149 3.77 10.28 -8.44
CA THR A 149 4.68 11.43 -8.50
C THR A 149 6.15 11.07 -8.37
N ALA A 150 6.49 9.96 -7.69
CA ALA A 150 7.88 9.56 -7.49
C ALA A 150 8.48 8.81 -8.68
N THR A 151 9.74 9.09 -8.96
CA THR A 151 10.53 8.42 -10.01
C THR A 151 11.67 7.55 -9.47
N ASN A 152 11.96 7.64 -8.18
CA ASN A 152 12.98 6.85 -7.48
C ASN A 152 12.58 6.59 -6.03
N VAL A 153 13.30 5.69 -5.35
CA VAL A 153 12.97 5.25 -3.98
C VAL A 153 13.00 6.38 -2.96
N THR A 154 13.95 7.31 -3.07
CA THR A 154 14.09 8.45 -2.13
C THR A 154 12.91 9.42 -2.27
N GLU A 155 12.53 9.77 -3.49
CA GLU A 155 11.35 10.60 -3.74
C GLU A 155 10.06 9.95 -3.23
N TRP A 156 9.94 8.62 -3.41
CA TRP A 156 8.78 7.88 -2.90
C TRP A 156 8.73 7.93 -1.38
N GLU A 157 9.85 7.69 -0.70
CA GLU A 157 10.00 7.76 0.75
C GLU A 157 9.64 9.14 1.28
N ASP A 158 10.24 10.20 0.74
CA ASP A 158 10.00 11.58 1.15
C ASP A 158 8.52 11.96 1.03
N GLN A 159 7.87 11.58 -0.07
CA GLN A 159 6.45 11.89 -0.29
C GLN A 159 5.53 11.06 0.59
N PHE A 160 5.85 9.78 0.77
CA PHE A 160 5.05 8.86 1.57
C PHE A 160 5.08 9.20 3.05
N LEU A 161 6.22 9.63 3.59
CA LEU A 161 6.36 9.97 5.01
C LEU A 161 5.74 11.32 5.36
N ASN A 162 5.54 12.21 4.39
CA ASN A 162 4.90 13.50 4.63
C ASN A 162 3.43 13.35 5.05
N TYR A 163 3.03 14.10 6.06
CA TYR A 163 1.66 14.10 6.61
C TYR A 163 1.16 12.72 7.07
N ASN A 164 2.07 11.91 7.59
CA ASN A 164 1.79 10.55 8.06
C ASN A 164 0.60 10.50 9.02
N SER A 165 -0.46 9.77 8.64
CA SER A 165 -1.66 9.58 9.46
C SER A 165 -1.43 8.79 10.73
N GLY A 166 -0.36 7.99 10.78
CA GLY A 166 -0.12 7.03 11.84
C GLY A 166 -1.09 5.84 11.83
N THR A 167 -1.83 5.67 10.73
CA THR A 167 -2.76 4.58 10.51
C THR A 167 -2.26 3.65 9.42
N TYR A 168 -2.67 2.39 9.45
CA TYR A 168 -2.23 1.34 8.54
C TYR A 168 -0.69 1.23 8.53
N ASN A 169 -0.15 0.85 9.70
CA ASN A 169 1.28 0.83 9.95
C ASN A 169 1.90 -0.47 9.40
N ASN A 170 2.78 -0.31 8.43
CA ASN A 170 3.36 -1.40 7.66
C ASN A 170 4.85 -1.19 7.41
N ASP A 171 5.55 -2.29 7.11
CA ASP A 171 6.85 -2.27 6.47
C ASP A 171 6.68 -2.21 4.95
N TYR A 172 7.05 -1.08 4.35
CA TYR A 172 7.01 -0.88 2.90
C TYR A 172 8.32 -1.26 2.25
N PHE A 173 8.24 -2.05 1.20
CA PHE A 173 9.38 -2.45 0.36
C PHE A 173 9.26 -1.72 -0.98
N VAL A 174 10.17 -0.79 -1.23
CA VAL A 174 10.19 0.04 -2.44
C VAL A 174 11.39 -0.36 -3.29
N VAL A 175 11.16 -0.78 -4.52
CA VAL A 175 12.18 -1.24 -5.47
C VAL A 175 12.25 -0.33 -6.66
N ASP A 176 13.43 0.20 -6.99
CA ASP A 176 13.71 0.93 -8.23
C ASP A 176 14.32 -0.01 -9.28
N THR A 177 13.51 -0.55 -10.17
CA THR A 177 13.95 -1.49 -11.20
C THR A 177 14.97 -0.90 -12.19
N LYS A 178 15.06 0.41 -12.28
CA LYS A 178 16.07 1.10 -13.12
C LYS A 178 17.49 0.96 -12.55
N LYS A 179 17.62 0.60 -11.28
CA LYS A 179 18.90 0.37 -10.58
C LYS A 179 19.42 -1.05 -10.76
N LEU A 180 18.62 -1.96 -11.32
CA LEU A 180 19.07 -3.31 -11.62
C LEU A 180 20.29 -3.28 -12.53
N ARG A 181 21.23 -4.18 -12.26
CA ARG A 181 22.40 -4.40 -13.08
C ARG A 181 21.94 -4.95 -14.43
N ARG A 182 22.28 -4.29 -15.52
CA ARG A 182 22.05 -4.82 -16.86
C ARG A 182 23.34 -5.34 -17.44
N LYS A 183 23.30 -6.47 -18.12
CA LYS A 183 24.44 -7.12 -18.77
C LYS A 183 25.25 -6.09 -19.57
N GLY A 184 26.55 -5.99 -19.26
CA GLY A 184 27.45 -5.02 -19.88
C GLY A 184 27.45 -3.60 -19.26
N ARG A 185 26.73 -3.38 -18.15
CA ARG A 185 26.79 -2.12 -17.39
C ARG A 185 27.04 -2.43 -15.92
N GLU A 186 28.26 -2.25 -15.45
CA GLU A 186 28.55 -2.26 -14.01
C GLU A 186 27.94 -0.99 -13.39
N ARG A 187 26.84 -1.15 -12.67
CA ARG A 187 26.27 -0.11 -11.82
C ARG A 187 26.22 -0.63 -10.39
N PRO A 188 26.64 0.17 -9.40
CA PRO A 188 26.34 -0.16 -8.02
C PRO A 188 24.82 -0.24 -7.86
N MET A 189 24.31 -1.32 -7.27
CA MET A 189 22.88 -1.48 -6.96
C MET A 189 22.48 -0.66 -5.70
N LYS A 190 23.14 0.48 -5.50
CA LYS A 190 22.81 1.41 -4.44
C LYS A 190 21.42 1.96 -4.70
N ASP A 191 20.63 2.07 -3.65
CA ASP A 191 19.25 2.56 -3.67
C ASP A 191 18.34 1.72 -4.61
N LEU A 192 18.62 0.43 -4.75
CA LEU A 192 17.76 -0.51 -5.47
C LEU A 192 16.50 -0.83 -4.66
N ILE A 193 16.65 -1.02 -3.35
CA ILE A 193 15.57 -1.37 -2.44
C ILE A 193 15.68 -0.48 -1.21
N HIS A 194 14.56 0.16 -0.82
CA HIS A 194 14.37 0.74 0.49
C HIS A 194 13.32 -0.05 1.27
N VAL A 195 13.55 -0.21 2.56
CA VAL A 195 12.57 -0.78 3.50
C VAL A 195 12.22 0.30 4.50
N ILE A 196 10.94 0.65 4.57
CA ILE A 196 10.44 1.78 5.34
C ILE A 196 9.40 1.26 6.32
N ALA A 197 9.71 1.27 7.62
CA ALA A 197 8.75 0.96 8.67
C ALA A 197 7.93 2.22 8.99
N GLN A 198 6.67 2.27 8.59
CA GLN A 198 5.79 3.36 8.96
C GLN A 198 5.26 3.16 10.37
N LEU A 199 5.44 4.16 11.22
CA LEU A 199 4.91 4.24 12.57
C LEU A 199 4.16 5.56 12.76
N PRO A 200 3.20 5.65 13.71
CA PRO A 200 2.64 6.93 14.11
C PRO A 200 3.75 7.82 14.70
N GLY A 201 3.83 9.05 14.23
CA GLY A 201 4.81 10.02 14.68
C GLY A 201 5.40 10.85 13.54
N PRO A 202 6.22 11.86 13.91
CA PRO A 202 6.93 12.70 12.95
C PRO A 202 8.03 11.92 12.22
#